data_c67cca00e70e6569e726d6b0ea3c3b67
#
_entry.id   c67cca00e70e6569e726d6b0ea3c3b67
#
_cell.length_a   1.000
_cell.length_b   1.000
_cell.length_c   1.000
_cell.angle_alpha   90.00
_cell.angle_beta   90.00
_cell.angle_gamma   90.00
#
_symmetry.space_group_name_H-M   'P 1'
#
loop_
_entity.id
_entity.type
_entity.pdbx_description
1 polymer ?
#
loop_
_entity_poly.entity_id
_entity_poly.type
_entity_poly.pdbx_seq_one_letter_code
_entity_poly.pdbx_strand_id
1 'polypeptide(L)'
;MASIFNKSLLTGGSFQDSLGQSINFGYLIFKLYSDSSVSVLGGPTGQQIASGISVKIFLDANGNVQQNQSIWANSVLNPTGSFYLVRLFNSNGLEVWSTPQTWTLNYQPTINLGTLPVS
;
A
#
# COMPACT_ATOMS: atom_id res chain seq x y z
N MET A 1 -24.40 11.83 -2.52
CA MET A 1 -23.20 11.85 -1.67
C MET A 1 -22.31 10.68 -2.01
N ALA A 2 -21.12 10.96 -2.40
CA ALA A 2 -20.17 9.91 -2.61
C ALA A 2 -19.86 9.20 -1.30
N SER A 3 -19.55 7.94 -1.37
CA SER A 3 -19.13 7.19 -0.20
C SER A 3 -17.87 7.83 0.40
N ILE A 4 -17.90 8.09 1.69
CA ILE A 4 -16.74 8.58 2.40
C ILE A 4 -15.74 7.47 2.71
N PHE A 5 -16.18 6.20 2.58
CA PHE A 5 -15.33 5.04 2.84
C PHE A 5 -14.80 4.47 1.54
N ASN A 6 -14.24 5.33 0.74
CA ASN A 6 -13.51 4.91 -0.46
C ASN A 6 -12.09 4.50 -0.08
N LYS A 7 -11.27 4.32 -1.09
CA LYS A 7 -9.86 4.07 -0.86
C LYS A 7 -9.23 5.26 -0.16
N SER A 8 -8.24 4.97 0.67
CA SER A 8 -7.43 6.00 1.30
C SER A 8 -6.41 6.54 0.29
N LEU A 9 -6.28 7.86 0.25
CA LEU A 9 -5.27 8.51 -0.59
C LEU A 9 -3.90 8.34 0.07
N LEU A 10 -2.90 7.97 -0.72
CA LEU A 10 -1.55 7.74 -0.20
C LEU A 10 -0.67 8.94 -0.45
N THR A 11 0.16 9.28 0.55
CA THR A 11 1.09 10.40 0.47
C THR A 11 2.40 10.05 1.16
N GLY A 12 3.37 10.94 1.04
CA GLY A 12 4.63 10.88 1.77
C GLY A 12 5.54 9.77 1.28
N GLY A 13 6.33 9.25 2.19
CA GLY A 13 7.23 8.15 1.92
C GLY A 13 8.69 8.54 2.07
N SER A 14 9.22 9.42 1.24
CA SER A 14 10.65 9.76 1.17
C SER A 14 11.50 8.50 1.20
N PHE A 15 11.14 7.52 0.38
CA PHE A 15 11.81 6.23 0.40
C PHE A 15 13.23 6.35 -0.12
N GLN A 16 14.14 5.64 0.52
CA GLN A 16 15.56 5.68 0.21
C GLN A 16 16.10 4.27 0.04
N ASP A 17 17.17 4.14 -0.73
CA ASP A 17 17.88 2.87 -0.84
C ASP A 17 18.82 2.68 0.37
N SER A 18 19.58 1.57 0.36
CA SER A 18 20.48 1.25 1.45
C SER A 18 21.66 2.23 1.59
N LEU A 19 21.87 3.06 0.59
CA LEU A 19 22.93 4.09 0.61
C LEU A 19 22.38 5.46 1.00
N GLY A 20 21.09 5.56 1.35
CA GLY A 20 20.48 6.82 1.74
C GLY A 20 20.06 7.71 0.59
N GLN A 21 20.06 7.19 -0.63
CA GLN A 21 19.66 7.96 -1.80
C GLN A 21 18.18 7.76 -2.08
N SER A 22 17.50 8.82 -2.51
CA SER A 22 16.07 8.76 -2.83
C SER A 22 15.80 7.78 -3.96
N ILE A 23 14.72 7.02 -3.83
CA ILE A 23 14.27 6.09 -4.87
C ILE A 23 13.52 6.90 -5.93
N ASN A 24 14.23 7.34 -6.96
CA ASN A 24 13.66 8.16 -8.02
C ASN A 24 12.78 7.30 -8.92
N PHE A 25 11.49 7.63 -9.00
CA PHE A 25 10.56 6.96 -9.92
C PHE A 25 10.48 5.45 -9.73
N GLY A 26 10.73 5.00 -8.50
CA GLY A 26 10.49 3.61 -8.15
C GLY A 26 9.02 3.34 -7.90
N TYR A 27 8.71 2.21 -7.29
CA TYR A 27 7.33 1.87 -6.99
C TYR A 27 7.26 0.88 -5.84
N LEU A 28 6.09 0.84 -5.22
CA LEU A 28 5.74 -0.14 -4.20
C LEU A 28 4.71 -1.11 -4.78
N ILE A 29 4.82 -2.38 -4.41
CA ILE A 29 3.80 -3.37 -4.70
C ILE A 29 3.14 -3.75 -3.39
N PHE A 30 1.83 -3.49 -3.28
CA PHE A 30 1.01 -3.87 -2.14
C PHE A 30 0.22 -5.11 -2.52
N LYS A 31 0.52 -6.24 -1.89
CA LYS A 31 -0.22 -7.48 -2.13
C LYS A 31 -1.12 -7.76 -0.95
N LEU A 32 -2.42 -7.89 -1.21
CA LEU A 32 -3.43 -8.07 -0.18
C LEU A 32 -3.52 -9.53 0.25
N TYR A 33 -3.44 -9.77 1.54
CA TYR A 33 -3.62 -11.09 2.14
C TYR A 33 -4.69 -11.04 3.20
N SER A 34 -5.30 -12.19 3.48
CA SER A 34 -6.27 -12.35 4.56
C SER A 34 -5.78 -13.43 5.51
N ASP A 35 -6.00 -13.22 6.80
CA ASP A 35 -5.70 -14.23 7.84
C ASP A 35 -6.59 -15.46 7.71
N SER A 36 -7.77 -15.29 7.13
CA SER A 36 -8.70 -16.40 6.93
C SER A 36 -8.49 -16.98 5.55
N SER A 37 -9.10 -18.12 5.29
CA SER A 37 -9.05 -18.77 3.97
C SER A 37 -10.01 -18.11 2.97
N VAL A 38 -10.47 -16.91 3.25
CA VAL A 38 -11.39 -16.18 2.38
C VAL A 38 -10.65 -15.71 1.12
N SER A 39 -11.24 -15.98 -0.03
CA SER A 39 -10.65 -15.58 -1.32
C SER A 39 -11.16 -14.22 -1.79
N VAL A 40 -12.24 -13.71 -1.22
CA VAL A 40 -12.81 -12.42 -1.58
C VAL A 40 -13.17 -11.66 -0.32
N LEU A 41 -12.73 -10.41 -0.26
CA LEU A 41 -13.04 -9.51 0.83
C LEU A 41 -14.11 -8.50 0.37
N GLY A 42 -14.98 -8.11 1.29
CA GLY A 42 -15.99 -7.11 1.01
C GLY A 42 -15.49 -5.72 1.34
N GLY A 43 -15.75 -4.77 0.46
CA GLY A 43 -15.49 -3.36 0.71
C GLY A 43 -16.67 -2.68 1.39
N PRO A 44 -16.54 -1.39 1.75
CA PRO A 44 -17.55 -0.69 2.57
C PRO A 44 -18.89 -0.48 1.87
N THR A 45 -18.95 -0.51 0.55
CA THR A 45 -20.18 -0.32 -0.20
C THR A 45 -20.47 -1.48 -1.13
N GLY A 46 -20.10 -2.69 -0.71
CA GLY A 46 -20.43 -3.92 -1.42
C GLY A 46 -19.41 -4.34 -2.48
N GLN A 47 -18.26 -3.69 -2.52
CA GLN A 47 -17.21 -4.09 -3.45
C GLN A 47 -16.71 -5.50 -3.13
N GLN A 48 -16.28 -6.22 -4.15
CA GLN A 48 -15.63 -7.51 -4.00
C GLN A 48 -14.16 -7.37 -4.36
N ILE A 49 -13.29 -7.67 -3.41
CA ILE A 49 -11.86 -7.45 -3.55
C ILE A 49 -11.16 -8.80 -3.36
N ALA A 50 -10.50 -9.27 -4.41
CA ALA A 50 -9.85 -10.57 -4.36
C ALA A 50 -8.66 -10.56 -3.42
N SER A 51 -8.57 -11.56 -2.55
CA SER A 51 -7.36 -11.81 -1.78
C SER A 51 -6.23 -12.17 -2.74
N GLY A 52 -5.04 -11.65 -2.48
CA GLY A 52 -3.90 -11.86 -3.37
C GLY A 52 -3.75 -10.83 -4.47
N ILE A 53 -4.68 -9.87 -4.57
CA ILE A 53 -4.55 -8.79 -5.55
C ILE A 53 -3.33 -7.93 -5.23
N SER A 54 -2.63 -7.49 -6.27
CA SER A 54 -1.48 -6.61 -6.13
C SER A 54 -1.80 -5.23 -6.68
N VAL A 55 -1.38 -4.20 -5.95
CA VAL A 55 -1.54 -2.80 -6.35
C VAL A 55 -0.17 -2.17 -6.44
N LYS A 56 0.13 -1.54 -7.58
CA LYS A 56 1.39 -0.84 -7.79
C LYS A 56 1.20 0.64 -7.48
N ILE A 57 2.01 1.17 -6.58
CA ILE A 57 1.98 2.57 -6.17
C ILE A 57 3.29 3.22 -6.61
N PHE A 58 3.20 4.25 -7.44
CA PHE A 58 4.37 4.86 -8.06
C PHE A 58 4.95 5.97 -7.20
N LEU A 59 6.27 6.11 -7.25
CA LEU A 59 7.01 7.16 -6.55
C LEU A 59 7.44 8.24 -7.53
N ASP A 60 7.63 9.45 -7.02
CA ASP A 60 8.11 10.58 -7.81
C ASP A 60 9.65 10.67 -7.78
N ALA A 61 10.20 11.78 -8.28
CA ALA A 61 11.65 11.97 -8.35
C ALA A 61 12.32 12.05 -6.98
N ASN A 62 11.55 12.28 -5.92
CA ASN A 62 12.07 12.42 -4.55
C ASN A 62 11.80 11.19 -3.69
N GLY A 63 11.26 10.13 -4.27
CA GLY A 63 10.92 8.93 -3.51
C GLY A 63 9.62 9.04 -2.74
N ASN A 64 8.81 10.04 -3.00
CA ASN A 64 7.51 10.20 -2.39
C ASN A 64 6.43 9.62 -3.30
N VAL A 65 5.31 9.25 -2.69
CA VAL A 65 4.16 8.73 -3.45
C VAL A 65 3.65 9.82 -4.39
N GLN A 66 3.47 9.48 -5.66
CA GLN A 66 2.88 10.39 -6.64
C GLN A 66 1.43 10.70 -6.26
N GLN A 67 0.92 11.83 -6.74
CA GLN A 67 -0.43 12.27 -6.43
C GLN A 67 -1.49 11.34 -7.01
N ASN A 68 -2.66 11.35 -6.37
CA ASN A 68 -3.86 10.66 -6.86
C ASN A 68 -3.76 9.14 -6.86
N GLN A 69 -2.97 8.58 -5.98
CA GLN A 69 -2.92 7.13 -5.79
C GLN A 69 -3.59 6.76 -4.49
N SER A 70 -4.41 5.73 -4.51
CA SER A 70 -5.21 5.32 -3.36
C SER A 70 -5.26 3.81 -3.26
N ILE A 71 -5.58 3.32 -2.06
CA ILE A 71 -5.66 1.89 -1.77
C ILE A 71 -6.72 1.66 -0.70
N TRP A 72 -7.30 0.46 -0.69
CA TRP A 72 -8.24 0.06 0.36
C TRP A 72 -7.50 -0.13 1.67
N ALA A 73 -7.93 0.58 2.72
CA ALA A 73 -7.42 0.34 4.06
C ALA A 73 -7.95 -1.00 4.58
N ASN A 74 -7.12 -1.74 5.28
CA ASN A 74 -7.50 -3.06 5.79
C ASN A 74 -8.67 -2.98 6.75
N SER A 75 -8.79 -1.89 7.51
CA SER A 75 -9.83 -1.73 8.52
C SER A 75 -11.23 -1.62 7.94
N VAL A 76 -11.38 -1.29 6.65
CA VAL A 76 -12.70 -1.20 6.00
C VAL A 76 -13.05 -2.46 5.22
N LEU A 77 -12.21 -3.47 5.24
CA LEU A 77 -12.43 -4.72 4.51
C LEU A 77 -12.99 -5.78 5.45
N ASN A 78 -13.91 -6.59 4.95
CA ASN A 78 -14.54 -7.68 5.68
C ASN A 78 -14.26 -9.02 4.99
N PRO A 79 -13.98 -10.07 5.73
CA PRO A 79 -13.77 -10.11 7.19
C PRO A 79 -12.51 -9.38 7.62
N THR A 80 -12.41 -9.07 8.91
CA THR A 80 -11.22 -8.42 9.48
C THR A 80 -10.02 -9.35 9.43
N GLY A 81 -8.84 -8.79 9.62
CA GLY A 81 -7.60 -9.56 9.66
C GLY A 81 -6.79 -9.51 8.37
N SER A 82 -7.21 -8.71 7.39
CA SER A 82 -6.40 -8.55 6.18
C SER A 82 -5.18 -7.66 6.45
N PHE A 83 -4.19 -7.80 5.61
CA PHE A 83 -2.96 -7.01 5.69
C PHE A 83 -2.34 -6.95 4.30
N TYR A 84 -1.37 -6.03 4.14
CA TYR A 84 -0.61 -5.93 2.91
C TYR A 84 0.82 -6.40 3.13
N LEU A 85 1.32 -7.19 2.19
CA LEU A 85 2.74 -7.45 2.06
C LEU A 85 3.29 -6.45 1.04
N VAL A 86 4.27 -5.65 1.45
CA VAL A 86 4.72 -4.50 0.66
C VAL A 86 6.17 -4.68 0.27
N ARG A 87 6.45 -4.52 -1.02
CA ARG A 87 7.80 -4.59 -1.58
C ARG A 87 8.12 -3.25 -2.24
N LEU A 88 9.36 -2.81 -2.10
CA LEU A 88 9.84 -1.57 -2.70
C LEU A 88 10.83 -1.88 -3.82
N PHE A 89 10.63 -1.23 -4.97
CA PHE A 89 11.48 -1.41 -6.15
C PHE A 89 11.97 -0.06 -6.65
N ASN A 90 13.18 -0.05 -7.20
CA ASN A 90 13.70 1.14 -7.87
C ASN A 90 13.16 1.22 -9.31
N SER A 91 13.55 2.26 -10.04
CA SER A 91 13.06 2.47 -11.40
C SER A 91 13.50 1.38 -12.38
N ASN A 92 14.54 0.63 -12.06
CA ASN A 92 15.01 -0.48 -12.87
C ASN A 92 14.34 -1.81 -12.53
N GLY A 93 13.41 -1.80 -11.57
CA GLY A 93 12.72 -3.00 -11.17
C GLY A 93 13.47 -3.88 -10.19
N LEU A 94 14.54 -3.37 -9.60
CA LEU A 94 15.29 -4.11 -8.58
C LEU A 94 14.69 -3.86 -7.21
N GLU A 95 14.49 -4.92 -6.44
CA GLU A 95 13.92 -4.84 -5.11
C GLU A 95 14.93 -4.20 -4.16
N VAL A 96 14.47 -3.16 -3.44
CA VAL A 96 15.33 -2.38 -2.56
C VAL A 96 15.40 -2.98 -1.16
N TRP A 97 14.25 -3.40 -0.62
CA TRP A 97 14.23 -4.04 0.70
C TRP A 97 14.60 -5.50 0.59
N SER A 98 15.44 -5.97 1.51
CA SER A 98 15.84 -7.39 1.54
C SER A 98 14.67 -8.30 1.92
N THR A 99 13.71 -7.77 2.69
CA THR A 99 12.49 -8.50 3.04
C THR A 99 11.28 -7.59 2.87
N PRO A 100 10.14 -8.15 2.46
CA PRO A 100 8.92 -7.35 2.38
C PRO A 100 8.47 -6.86 3.74
N GLN A 101 7.76 -5.75 3.78
CA GLN A 101 7.16 -5.22 4.99
C GLN A 101 5.71 -5.67 5.08
N THR A 102 5.24 -5.95 6.27
CA THR A 102 3.84 -6.28 6.51
C THR A 102 3.16 -5.07 7.13
N TRP A 103 2.19 -4.50 6.42
CA TRP A 103 1.47 -3.31 6.87
C TRP A 103 -0.02 -3.60 6.96
N THR A 104 -0.61 -3.19 8.08
CA THR A 104 -2.06 -3.18 8.27
C THR A 104 -2.50 -1.72 8.33
N LEU A 105 -3.27 -1.30 7.34
CA LEU A 105 -3.66 0.09 7.21
C LEU A 105 -4.99 0.34 7.89
N ASN A 106 -5.01 1.28 8.83
CA ASN A 106 -6.24 1.78 9.41
C ASN A 106 -6.77 2.92 8.56
N TYR A 107 -8.09 2.95 8.35
CA TYR A 107 -8.69 3.94 7.47
C TYR A 107 -8.40 5.36 7.96
N GLN A 108 -7.88 6.14 7.06
CA GLN A 108 -7.79 7.59 7.11
C GLN A 108 -8.10 8.07 5.70
N PRO A 109 -8.69 9.25 5.51
CA PRO A 109 -8.87 9.78 4.15
C PRO A 109 -7.55 9.88 3.41
N THR A 110 -6.46 10.19 4.13
CA THR A 110 -5.12 10.26 3.59
C THR A 110 -4.16 9.53 4.55
N ILE A 111 -3.33 8.65 4.00
CA ILE A 111 -2.36 7.89 4.78
C ILE A 111 -0.96 8.30 4.33
N ASN A 112 -0.14 8.72 5.28
CA ASN A 112 1.26 9.06 5.02
C ASN A 112 2.11 7.79 5.19
N LEU A 113 2.64 7.27 4.10
CA LEU A 113 3.43 6.04 4.13
C LEU A 113 4.77 6.21 4.85
N GLY A 114 5.26 7.44 4.98
CA GLY A 114 6.50 7.70 5.70
C GLY A 114 6.40 7.48 7.21
N THR A 115 5.19 7.33 7.74
CA THR A 115 4.99 7.03 9.17
C THR A 115 4.88 5.55 9.46
N LEU A 116 4.90 4.69 8.44
CA LEU A 116 4.76 3.25 8.63
C LEU A 116 6.11 2.61 8.93
N PRO A 117 6.12 1.53 9.72
CA PRO A 117 7.39 0.92 10.11
C PRO A 117 8.08 0.25 8.94
N VAL A 118 9.40 0.46 8.87
CA VAL A 118 10.27 -0.23 7.91
C VAL A 118 11.40 -0.84 8.72
N SER A 119 11.60 -2.14 8.54
CA SER A 119 12.67 -2.83 9.24
C SER A 119 13.89 -3.09 8.36
#